data_846d42fc90f68e39b97539dd7c528124
#
_entry.id   846d42fc90f68e39b97539dd7c528124
#
_cell.length_a   1.000
_cell.length_b   1.000
_cell.length_c   1.000
_cell.angle_alpha   90.00
_cell.angle_beta   90.00
_cell.angle_gamma   90.00
#
_symmetry.space_group_name_H-M   'P 1'
#
loop_
_entity.id
_entity.type
_entity.pdbx_description
1 polymer ?
#
loop_
_entity_poly.entity_id
_entity_poly.type
_entity_poly.pdbx_seq_one_letter_code
_entity_poly.pdbx_strand_id
1 'polypeptide(L)'
;MNKAFVFDFDDTLATTYCQVLVRNSAGEVIERLSPAEFNGYSLGVDEKFDFKQFRSAEFIRSANPTFLMALAQEVYNEGHSVYVLTARADNVANAITEWLCGFGVKPVRVFGVGSDSKKVDIPAEKQKVLRTLNQLFDLVYFYDDDQHNVDLADQVGVKTYLV
;
A
#
# COMPACT_ATOMS: atom_id res chain seq x y z
N MET A 1 7.92 23.01 12.57
CA MET A 1 7.66 21.59 12.89
C MET A 1 7.69 20.77 11.61
N ASN A 2 8.54 19.77 11.57
CA ASN A 2 8.74 18.92 10.41
C ASN A 2 7.79 17.71 10.48
N LYS A 3 6.87 17.61 9.51
CA LYS A 3 5.82 16.58 9.50
C LYS A 3 5.93 15.67 8.29
N ALA A 4 5.69 14.38 8.50
CA ALA A 4 5.53 13.40 7.43
C ALA A 4 4.10 12.82 7.44
N PHE A 5 3.52 12.72 6.26
CA PHE A 5 2.23 12.09 6.03
C PHE A 5 2.46 10.84 5.20
N VAL A 6 2.14 9.71 5.77
CA VAL A 6 2.39 8.38 5.20
C VAL A 6 1.05 7.72 4.89
N PHE A 7 0.85 7.36 3.64
CA PHE A 7 -0.38 6.74 3.18
C PHE A 7 -0.10 5.32 2.67
N ASP A 8 -0.93 4.38 3.05
CA ASP A 8 -1.06 3.15 2.30
C ASP A 8 -1.63 3.43 0.91
N PHE A 9 -1.47 2.50 -0.03
CA PHE A 9 -1.92 2.69 -1.41
C PHE A 9 -3.28 2.07 -1.67
N ASP A 10 -3.37 0.74 -1.66
CA ASP A 10 -4.60 0.02 -1.98
C ASP A 10 -5.68 0.26 -0.93
N ASP A 11 -6.87 0.69 -1.37
CA ASP A 11 -8.03 1.01 -0.53
C ASP A 11 -7.79 2.12 0.50
N THR A 12 -6.69 2.85 0.37
CA THR A 12 -6.37 4.05 1.16
C THR A 12 -6.27 5.27 0.24
N LEU A 13 -5.23 5.42 -0.57
CA LEU A 13 -5.12 6.50 -1.57
C LEU A 13 -5.83 6.17 -2.87
N ALA A 14 -5.88 4.90 -3.25
CA ALA A 14 -6.33 4.43 -4.54
C ALA A 14 -7.28 3.24 -4.41
N THR A 15 -8.30 3.23 -5.26
CA THR A 15 -9.07 2.03 -5.54
C THR A 15 -8.56 1.44 -6.86
N THR A 16 -8.03 0.22 -6.80
CA THR A 16 -7.53 -0.49 -7.97
C THR A 16 -8.48 -1.62 -8.36
N TYR A 17 -8.40 -2.04 -9.62
CA TYR A 17 -9.16 -3.19 -10.11
C TYR A 17 -8.34 -4.49 -10.07
N CYS A 18 -7.22 -4.48 -9.35
CA CYS A 18 -6.37 -5.65 -9.19
C CYS A 18 -7.10 -6.76 -8.46
N GLN A 19 -6.94 -7.97 -8.98
CA GLN A 19 -7.47 -9.20 -8.39
C GLN A 19 -6.34 -10.18 -8.15
N VAL A 20 -6.47 -10.94 -7.07
CA VAL A 20 -5.64 -12.14 -6.86
C VAL A 20 -6.27 -13.29 -7.62
N LEU A 21 -5.53 -13.91 -8.51
CA LEU A 21 -5.99 -15.06 -9.28
C LEU A 21 -5.63 -16.34 -8.52
N VAL A 22 -6.58 -17.26 -8.46
CA VAL A 22 -6.31 -18.63 -7.97
C VAL A 22 -6.18 -19.55 -9.17
N ARG A 23 -5.06 -20.25 -9.27
CA ARG A 23 -4.79 -21.19 -10.36
C ARG A 23 -4.72 -22.62 -9.84
N ASN A 24 -5.24 -23.55 -10.64
CA ASN A 24 -5.12 -24.98 -10.39
C ASN A 24 -3.75 -25.51 -10.88
N SER A 25 -3.52 -26.80 -10.72
CA SER A 25 -2.28 -27.47 -11.18
C SER A 25 -2.04 -27.41 -12.69
N ALA A 26 -3.10 -27.23 -13.47
CA ALA A 26 -3.01 -27.03 -14.93
C ALA A 26 -2.73 -25.57 -15.33
N GLY A 27 -2.64 -24.67 -14.37
CA GLY A 27 -2.43 -23.23 -14.61
C GLY A 27 -3.68 -22.46 -14.99
N GLU A 28 -4.86 -23.09 -14.92
CA GLU A 28 -6.13 -22.44 -15.22
C GLU A 28 -6.56 -21.55 -14.04
N VAL A 29 -7.13 -20.37 -14.36
CA VAL A 29 -7.73 -19.49 -13.35
C VAL A 29 -9.08 -20.07 -12.95
N ILE A 30 -9.20 -20.46 -11.69
CA ILE A 30 -10.43 -21.01 -11.12
C ILE A 30 -11.19 -20.01 -10.25
N GLU A 31 -10.52 -19.02 -9.69
CA GLU A 31 -11.12 -17.93 -8.91
C GLU A 31 -10.41 -16.61 -9.18
N ARG A 32 -11.18 -15.52 -9.01
CA ARG A 32 -10.69 -14.14 -9.07
C ARG A 32 -11.13 -13.44 -7.79
N LEU A 33 -10.18 -13.04 -6.95
CA LEU A 33 -10.43 -12.52 -5.63
C LEU A 33 -10.11 -11.04 -5.56
N SER A 34 -11.01 -10.24 -4.99
CA SER A 34 -10.68 -8.90 -4.52
C SER A 34 -9.69 -9.00 -3.34
N PRO A 35 -8.99 -7.91 -2.96
CA PRO A 35 -8.16 -7.91 -1.76
C PRO A 35 -8.90 -8.37 -0.50
N ALA A 36 -10.14 -7.95 -0.33
CA ALA A 36 -10.98 -8.38 0.80
C ALA A 36 -11.29 -9.87 0.78
N GLU A 37 -11.68 -10.41 -0.38
CA GLU A 37 -11.95 -11.84 -0.56
C GLU A 37 -10.69 -12.68 -0.37
N PHE A 38 -9.54 -12.18 -0.82
CA PHE A 38 -8.24 -12.84 -0.65
C PHE A 38 -7.90 -13.07 0.83
N ASN A 39 -8.19 -12.10 1.70
CA ASN A 39 -7.90 -12.21 3.14
C ASN A 39 -8.64 -13.38 3.80
N GLY A 40 -9.80 -13.76 3.28
CA GLY A 40 -10.60 -14.87 3.79
C GLY A 40 -10.50 -16.17 3.01
N TYR A 41 -9.71 -16.22 1.93
CA TYR A 41 -9.63 -17.38 1.07
C TYR A 41 -8.56 -18.36 1.53
N SER A 42 -8.94 -19.64 1.63
CA SER A 42 -8.00 -20.73 1.91
C SER A 42 -7.75 -21.54 0.63
N LEU A 43 -6.48 -21.68 0.25
CA LEU A 43 -6.09 -22.49 -0.90
C LEU A 43 -6.49 -23.93 -0.72
N GLY A 44 -7.10 -24.53 -1.74
CA GLY A 44 -7.30 -25.95 -1.85
C GLY A 44 -6.01 -26.69 -2.23
N VAL A 45 -6.13 -28.02 -2.35
CA VAL A 45 -5.02 -28.86 -2.81
C VAL A 45 -4.67 -28.48 -4.26
N ASP A 46 -3.37 -28.33 -4.54
CA ASP A 46 -2.84 -27.98 -5.85
C ASP A 46 -3.27 -26.60 -6.39
N GLU A 47 -3.77 -25.73 -5.53
CA GLU A 47 -4.07 -24.36 -5.87
C GLU A 47 -2.90 -23.42 -5.52
N LYS A 48 -2.75 -22.34 -6.30
CA LYS A 48 -1.74 -21.29 -6.08
C LYS A 48 -2.34 -19.93 -6.32
N PHE A 49 -1.88 -18.93 -5.54
CA PHE A 49 -2.17 -17.53 -5.80
C PHE A 49 -1.27 -16.98 -6.91
N ASP A 50 -1.86 -16.14 -7.75
CA ASP A 50 -1.16 -15.36 -8.76
C ASP A 50 -1.43 -13.88 -8.53
N PHE A 51 -0.39 -13.14 -8.12
CA PHE A 51 -0.42 -11.70 -7.82
C PHE A 51 0.02 -10.82 -8.99
N LYS A 52 0.08 -11.36 -10.18
CA LYS A 52 0.60 -10.70 -11.37
C LYS A 52 -0.03 -9.32 -11.62
N GLN A 53 -1.34 -9.14 -11.37
CA GLN A 53 -2.00 -7.86 -11.55
C GLN A 53 -1.46 -6.79 -10.61
N PHE A 54 -1.06 -7.15 -9.39
CA PHE A 54 -0.49 -6.22 -8.41
C PHE A 54 0.91 -5.73 -8.78
N ARG A 55 1.56 -6.34 -9.76
CA ARG A 55 2.86 -5.95 -10.32
C ARG A 55 2.71 -5.11 -11.59
N SER A 56 1.50 -4.95 -12.10
CA SER A 56 1.23 -4.29 -13.37
C SER A 56 1.13 -2.77 -13.19
N ALA A 57 2.02 -2.03 -13.85
CA ALA A 57 1.95 -0.57 -13.92
C ALA A 57 0.66 -0.07 -14.58
N GLU A 58 0.10 -0.85 -15.52
CA GLU A 58 -1.16 -0.52 -16.20
C GLU A 58 -2.33 -0.46 -15.20
N PHE A 59 -2.44 -1.44 -14.31
CA PHE A 59 -3.47 -1.43 -13.27
C PHE A 59 -3.30 -0.26 -12.29
N ILE A 60 -2.06 0.15 -12.01
CA ILE A 60 -1.79 1.33 -11.18
C ILE A 60 -2.22 2.60 -11.91
N ARG A 61 -1.88 2.75 -13.20
CA ARG A 61 -2.27 3.92 -14.00
C ARG A 61 -3.79 4.08 -14.11
N SER A 62 -4.53 2.99 -14.10
CA SER A 62 -6.00 2.98 -14.17
C SER A 62 -6.69 3.10 -12.81
N ALA A 63 -5.93 3.21 -11.71
CA ALA A 63 -6.49 3.35 -10.37
C ALA A 63 -7.25 4.66 -10.20
N ASN A 64 -8.33 4.61 -9.45
CA ASN A 64 -9.10 5.79 -9.08
C ASN A 64 -8.62 6.33 -7.73
N PRO A 65 -8.46 7.65 -7.58
CA PRO A 65 -8.13 8.24 -6.29
C PRO A 65 -9.33 8.10 -5.32
N THR A 66 -9.03 7.92 -4.06
CA THR A 66 -10.01 8.03 -2.98
C THR A 66 -10.14 9.48 -2.51
N PHE A 67 -11.04 9.74 -1.57
CA PHE A 67 -11.17 11.07 -0.95
C PHE A 67 -9.88 11.51 -0.22
N LEU A 68 -9.03 10.57 0.21
CA LEU A 68 -7.75 10.89 0.86
C LEU A 68 -6.73 11.54 -0.09
N MET A 69 -6.93 11.46 -1.40
CA MET A 69 -6.10 12.20 -2.34
C MET A 69 -6.17 13.71 -2.10
N ALA A 70 -7.34 14.23 -1.72
CA ALA A 70 -7.48 15.66 -1.39
C ALA A 70 -6.61 16.05 -0.18
N LEU A 71 -6.54 15.19 0.84
CA LEU A 71 -5.66 15.41 1.99
C LEU A 71 -4.18 15.34 1.56
N ALA A 72 -3.80 14.37 0.74
CA ALA A 72 -2.43 14.28 0.24
C ALA A 72 -2.00 15.52 -0.54
N GLN A 73 -2.90 16.06 -1.37
CA GLN A 73 -2.67 17.30 -2.11
C GLN A 73 -2.53 18.50 -1.17
N GLU A 74 -3.40 18.61 -0.17
CA GLU A 74 -3.37 19.71 0.80
C GLU A 74 -2.06 19.73 1.56
N VAL A 75 -1.68 18.61 2.20
CA VAL A 75 -0.46 18.55 3.01
C VAL A 75 0.81 18.70 2.17
N TYR A 76 0.79 18.24 0.92
CA TYR A 76 1.88 18.46 -0.02
C TYR A 76 2.02 19.94 -0.39
N ASN A 77 0.92 20.62 -0.68
CA ASN A 77 0.91 22.04 -1.01
C ASN A 77 1.32 22.93 0.17
N GLU A 78 1.11 22.46 1.39
CA GLU A 78 1.60 23.11 2.62
C GLU A 78 3.10 22.89 2.85
N GLY A 79 3.76 22.12 2.00
CA GLY A 79 5.20 21.86 2.08
C GLY A 79 5.59 20.70 3.00
N HIS A 80 4.63 19.86 3.39
CA HIS A 80 4.93 18.68 4.18
C HIS A 80 5.42 17.52 3.32
N SER A 81 6.15 16.59 3.94
CA SER A 81 6.66 15.40 3.27
C SER A 81 5.56 14.35 3.14
N VAL A 82 5.34 13.87 1.92
CA VAL A 82 4.39 12.79 1.63
C VAL A 82 5.14 11.51 1.28
N TYR A 83 4.75 10.42 1.89
CA TYR A 83 5.25 9.06 1.64
C TYR A 83 4.12 8.12 1.31
N VAL A 84 4.42 7.08 0.54
CA VAL A 84 3.53 5.93 0.38
C VAL A 84 4.21 4.71 0.97
N LEU A 85 3.44 3.92 1.70
CA LEU A 85 3.90 2.70 2.36
C LEU A 85 2.93 1.56 2.04
N THR A 86 3.30 0.71 1.11
CA THR A 86 2.42 -0.29 0.52
C THR A 86 2.88 -1.73 0.77
N ALA A 87 1.92 -2.63 0.88
CA ALA A 87 2.16 -4.08 0.91
C ALA A 87 2.63 -4.64 -0.44
N ARG A 88 2.52 -3.86 -1.52
CA ARG A 88 3.08 -4.26 -2.82
C ARG A 88 4.60 -4.36 -2.73
N ALA A 89 5.19 -5.12 -3.64
CA ALA A 89 6.65 -5.16 -3.77
C ALA A 89 7.20 -3.83 -4.29
N ASP A 90 8.47 -3.55 -4.02
CA ASP A 90 9.11 -2.27 -4.37
C ASP A 90 9.27 -2.04 -5.89
N ASN A 91 9.10 -3.08 -6.70
CA ASN A 91 9.17 -3.00 -8.17
C ASN A 91 8.06 -2.14 -8.80
N VAL A 92 6.99 -1.81 -8.09
CA VAL A 92 5.92 -0.91 -8.56
C VAL A 92 6.02 0.51 -8.01
N ALA A 93 7.05 0.81 -7.22
CA ALA A 93 7.21 2.12 -6.57
C ALA A 93 7.23 3.27 -7.59
N ASN A 94 7.90 3.10 -8.73
CA ASN A 94 7.95 4.13 -9.77
C ASN A 94 6.57 4.38 -10.38
N ALA A 95 5.78 3.34 -10.64
CA ALA A 95 4.44 3.48 -11.20
C ALA A 95 3.50 4.23 -10.22
N ILE A 96 3.59 3.94 -8.93
CA ILE A 96 2.82 4.65 -7.90
C ILE A 96 3.26 6.11 -7.82
N THR A 97 4.56 6.38 -7.87
CA THR A 97 5.11 7.75 -7.89
C THR A 97 4.58 8.54 -9.08
N GLU A 98 4.62 7.97 -10.28
CA GLU A 98 4.08 8.59 -11.50
C GLU A 98 2.58 8.88 -11.39
N TRP A 99 1.83 7.93 -10.84
CA TRP A 99 0.39 8.09 -10.64
C TRP A 99 0.08 9.26 -9.69
N LEU A 100 0.79 9.36 -8.57
CA LEU A 100 0.64 10.49 -7.64
C LEU A 100 1.04 11.82 -8.26
N CYS A 101 2.13 11.86 -9.02
CA CYS A 101 2.56 13.07 -9.74
C CYS A 101 1.48 13.57 -10.70
N GLY A 102 0.71 12.66 -11.30
CA GLY A 102 -0.45 13.00 -12.13
C GLY A 102 -1.55 13.78 -11.38
N PHE A 103 -1.62 13.64 -10.06
CA PHE A 103 -2.51 14.40 -9.17
C PHE A 103 -1.83 15.60 -8.50
N GLY A 104 -0.62 15.94 -8.90
CA GLY A 104 0.11 17.08 -8.35
C GLY A 104 0.81 16.80 -7.01
N VAL A 105 0.94 15.55 -6.62
CA VAL A 105 1.63 15.13 -5.39
C VAL A 105 2.90 14.37 -5.75
N LYS A 106 4.05 14.94 -5.40
CA LYS A 106 5.33 14.24 -5.58
C LYS A 106 5.76 13.63 -4.23
N PRO A 107 5.64 12.32 -4.05
CA PRO A 107 6.07 11.69 -2.81
C PRO A 107 7.59 11.78 -2.67
N VAL A 108 8.07 11.88 -1.44
CA VAL A 108 9.51 11.78 -1.14
C VAL A 108 9.99 10.39 -1.51
N ARG A 109 9.23 9.37 -1.14
CA ARG A 109 9.50 7.98 -1.48
C ARG A 109 8.22 7.13 -1.39
N VAL A 110 8.18 6.11 -2.23
CA VAL A 110 7.24 4.99 -2.12
C VAL A 110 7.99 3.78 -1.60
N PHE A 111 7.58 3.26 -0.46
CA PHE A 111 8.12 2.04 0.14
C PHE A 111 7.21 0.87 -0.18
N GLY A 112 7.68 -0.06 -0.99
CA GLY A 112 7.03 -1.34 -1.22
C GLY A 112 7.66 -2.41 -0.32
N VAL A 113 6.96 -2.83 0.73
CA VAL A 113 7.52 -3.74 1.74
C VAL A 113 7.21 -5.21 1.46
N GLY A 114 6.35 -5.49 0.48
CA GLY A 114 6.01 -6.85 0.08
C GLY A 114 7.08 -7.52 -0.78
N SER A 115 6.82 -8.75 -1.16
CA SER A 115 7.71 -9.54 -2.00
C SER A 115 6.90 -10.38 -2.99
N ASP A 116 7.43 -10.54 -4.20
CA ASP A 116 6.85 -11.40 -5.25
C ASP A 116 7.24 -12.88 -5.07
N SER A 117 8.26 -13.16 -4.25
CA SER A 117 8.90 -14.47 -4.17
C SER A 117 8.80 -15.15 -2.81
N LYS A 118 8.41 -14.44 -1.76
CA LYS A 118 8.31 -14.97 -0.40
C LYS A 118 7.20 -14.32 0.39
N LYS A 119 6.71 -15.03 1.41
CA LYS A 119 5.77 -14.47 2.38
C LYS A 119 6.49 -13.44 3.26
N VAL A 120 5.84 -12.29 3.46
CA VAL A 120 6.34 -11.18 4.27
C VAL A 120 5.30 -10.84 5.34
N ASP A 121 5.77 -10.58 6.54
CA ASP A 121 4.94 -10.01 7.61
C ASP A 121 4.75 -8.51 7.35
N ILE A 122 3.71 -8.16 6.61
CA ILE A 122 3.45 -6.79 6.17
C ILE A 122 3.34 -5.80 7.34
N PRO A 123 2.54 -6.07 8.38
CA PRO A 123 2.44 -5.14 9.51
C PRO A 123 3.80 -4.87 10.17
N ALA A 124 4.62 -5.90 10.37
CA ALA A 124 5.94 -5.76 10.97
C ALA A 124 6.90 -4.96 10.08
N GLU A 125 6.88 -5.19 8.77
CA GLU A 125 7.72 -4.45 7.82
C GLU A 125 7.29 -2.99 7.70
N LYS A 126 6.00 -2.71 7.67
CA LYS A 126 5.49 -1.33 7.72
C LYS A 126 5.90 -0.63 9.01
N GLN A 127 5.81 -1.31 10.14
CA GLN A 127 6.23 -0.77 11.44
C GLN A 127 7.70 -0.33 11.44
N LYS A 128 8.59 -1.11 10.83
CA LYS A 128 10.03 -0.77 10.74
C LYS A 128 10.24 0.55 9.98
N VAL A 129 9.56 0.74 8.87
CA VAL A 129 9.63 1.99 8.09
C VAL A 129 9.12 3.16 8.93
N LEU A 130 7.96 3.00 9.57
CA LEU A 130 7.35 4.05 10.39
C LEU A 130 8.23 4.42 11.59
N ARG A 131 8.88 3.44 12.22
CA ARG A 131 9.84 3.70 13.30
C ARG A 131 11.00 4.58 12.82
N THR A 132 11.53 4.30 11.64
CA THR A 132 12.60 5.10 11.04
C THR A 132 12.12 6.52 10.75
N LEU A 133 10.96 6.68 10.13
CA LEU A 133 10.40 8.01 9.85
C LEU A 133 10.12 8.80 11.13
N ASN A 134 9.65 8.13 12.19
CA ASN A 134 9.38 8.78 13.48
C ASN A 134 10.65 9.30 14.18
N GLN A 135 11.82 8.81 13.79
CA GLN A 135 13.10 9.35 14.25
C GLN A 135 13.57 10.57 13.46
N LEU A 136 13.07 10.74 12.23
CA LEU A 136 13.48 11.80 11.30
C LEU A 136 12.55 13.03 11.33
N PHE A 137 11.31 12.84 11.76
CA PHE A 137 10.28 13.87 11.76
C PHE A 137 9.75 14.15 13.16
N ASP A 138 9.34 15.36 13.42
CA ASP A 138 8.69 15.75 14.69
C ASP A 138 7.34 15.08 14.88
N LEU A 139 6.60 14.92 13.79
CA LEU A 139 5.31 14.22 13.75
C LEU A 139 5.20 13.38 12.48
N VAL A 140 4.72 12.16 12.65
CA VAL A 140 4.39 11.25 11.56
C VAL A 140 2.91 10.87 11.67
N TYR A 141 2.18 11.03 10.57
CA TYR A 141 0.78 10.63 10.43
C TYR A 141 0.72 9.44 9.48
N PHE A 142 0.00 8.39 9.86
CA PHE A 142 -0.13 7.17 9.06
C PHE A 142 -1.59 6.81 8.84
N TYR A 143 -1.95 6.61 7.58
CA TYR A 143 -3.30 6.27 7.11
C TYR A 143 -3.26 4.92 6.43
N ASP A 144 -4.05 3.97 6.92
CA ASP A 144 -4.12 2.60 6.37
C ASP A 144 -5.53 2.03 6.61
N ASP A 145 -6.00 1.16 5.73
CA ASP A 145 -7.32 0.50 5.83
C ASP A 145 -7.26 -0.83 6.58
N ASP A 146 -6.07 -1.34 6.87
CA ASP A 146 -5.87 -2.58 7.61
C ASP A 146 -5.58 -2.33 9.09
N GLN A 147 -6.46 -2.85 9.95
CA GLN A 147 -6.35 -2.69 11.41
C GLN A 147 -5.04 -3.24 11.98
N HIS A 148 -4.51 -4.35 11.43
CA HIS A 148 -3.26 -4.93 11.91
C HIS A 148 -2.07 -3.99 11.65
N ASN A 149 -2.06 -3.32 10.50
CA ASN A 149 -1.03 -2.33 10.17
C ASN A 149 -1.11 -1.14 11.14
N VAL A 150 -2.32 -0.66 11.40
CA VAL A 150 -2.57 0.46 12.32
C VAL A 150 -2.15 0.10 13.75
N ASP A 151 -2.52 -1.08 14.23
CA ASP A 151 -2.18 -1.55 15.58
C ASP A 151 -0.67 -1.61 15.83
N LEU A 152 0.10 -2.13 14.87
CA LEU A 152 1.55 -2.17 14.99
C LEU A 152 2.18 -0.78 14.86
N ALA A 153 1.62 0.09 14.02
CA ALA A 153 2.09 1.46 13.87
C ALA A 153 1.92 2.27 15.16
N ASP A 154 0.82 2.09 15.87
CA ASP A 154 0.58 2.75 17.17
C ASP A 154 1.70 2.48 18.17
N GLN A 155 2.32 1.31 18.13
CA GLN A 155 3.37 0.91 19.05
C GLN A 155 4.68 1.71 18.90
N VAL A 156 4.87 2.39 17.77
CA VAL A 156 6.09 3.14 17.49
C VAL A 156 5.92 4.66 17.59
N GLY A 157 4.76 5.11 18.07
CA GLY A 157 4.53 6.51 18.42
C GLY A 157 4.10 7.42 17.28
N VAL A 158 3.73 6.86 16.12
CA VAL A 158 3.14 7.63 15.01
C VAL A 158 1.64 7.83 15.27
N LYS A 159 1.07 8.88 14.69
CA LYS A 159 -0.37 9.13 14.74
C LYS A 159 -1.05 8.32 13.66
N THR A 160 -1.90 7.37 14.04
CA THR A 160 -2.52 6.42 13.13
C THR A 160 -4.00 6.72 12.88
N TYR A 161 -4.43 6.44 11.67
CA TYR A 161 -5.82 6.59 11.23
C TYR A 161 -6.21 5.37 10.41
N LEU A 162 -7.19 4.63 10.92
CA LEU A 162 -7.86 3.57 10.17
C LEU A 162 -8.88 4.22 9.22
N VAL A 163 -8.79 3.91 7.96
CA VAL A 163 -9.64 4.51 6.93
C VAL A 163 -10.52 3.48 6.23
#